data_01d4740a6a53b1d5372595b6d322ffa6
#
_entry.id   01d4740a6a53b1d5372595b6d322ffa6
#
_cell.length_a   1.000
_cell.length_b   1.000
_cell.length_c   1.000
_cell.angle_alpha   90.00
_cell.angle_beta   90.00
_cell.angle_gamma   90.00
#
_symmetry.space_group_name_H-M   'P 1'
#
loop_
_entity.id
_entity.type
_entity.pdbx_description
1 polymer ?
#
loop_
_entity_poly.entity_id
_entity_poly.type
_entity_poly.pdbx_seq_one_letter_code
_entity_poly.pdbx_strand_id
1 'polypeptide(L)'
;NVKKLIPRISATEMIALQSGTTSIDRQLFEGKIKKTSFNNKPRDVFDKKLITELVEKFPEQQIYPHGNYHKLFEFLGINKFFSFLIPEKYGGKVMYVEEMSNILTYITSANPTLGVITMVPNSLGPSELLLHYGTEEQKEKYLPKLANGQKIPCFGLTGPNNGSDATGSIDKGSVFMDENGKVKIKVNLNKRYITLAPVSNLIGIAFELEDEYELLDSRRTGITVALIERGHEGLKQDYYHNPLDTG
;
A
#
# COMPACT_ATOMS: atom_id res chain seq x y z
N ASN A 1 15.03 -4.40 40.05
CA ASN A 1 15.63 -4.32 38.70
C ASN A 1 14.55 -4.16 37.59
N VAL A 2 13.85 -3.03 37.63
CA VAL A 2 12.77 -2.69 36.69
C VAL A 2 13.30 -2.56 35.25
N LYS A 3 14.55 -2.17 35.05
CA LYS A 3 15.21 -2.05 33.74
C LYS A 3 15.21 -3.35 32.90
N LYS A 4 15.06 -4.52 33.50
CA LYS A 4 15.01 -5.81 32.78
C LYS A 4 13.60 -6.20 32.33
N LEU A 5 12.57 -5.49 32.77
CA LEU A 5 11.16 -5.76 32.47
C LEU A 5 10.62 -4.82 31.36
N ILE A 6 11.33 -3.77 31.04
CA ILE A 6 10.91 -2.84 29.98
C ILE A 6 11.45 -3.38 28.65
N PRO A 7 10.59 -3.64 27.66
CA PRO A 7 11.04 -4.00 26.32
C PRO A 7 12.04 -2.95 25.79
N ARG A 8 13.04 -3.39 25.07
CA ARG A 8 13.94 -2.45 24.39
C ARG A 8 13.13 -1.72 23.31
N ILE A 9 13.12 -0.40 23.42
CA ILE A 9 12.52 0.45 22.38
C ILE A 9 13.40 0.34 21.15
N SER A 10 12.81 -0.01 20.01
CA SER A 10 13.50 -0.05 18.72
C SER A 10 13.87 1.38 18.26
N ALA A 11 14.78 1.48 17.29
CA ALA A 11 15.15 2.77 16.73
C ALA A 11 13.94 3.49 16.10
N THR A 12 13.04 2.74 15.47
CA THR A 12 11.81 3.26 14.85
C THR A 12 10.82 3.79 15.91
N GLU A 13 10.62 3.05 16.98
CA GLU A 13 9.79 3.50 18.10
C GLU A 13 10.39 4.74 18.78
N MET A 14 11.71 4.81 18.90
CA MET A 14 12.40 5.97 19.44
C MET A 14 12.17 7.20 18.57
N ILE A 15 12.24 7.09 17.25
CA ILE A 15 11.94 8.17 16.30
C ILE A 15 10.48 8.61 16.45
N ALA A 16 9.54 7.69 16.55
CA ALA A 16 8.13 7.98 16.75
C ALA A 16 7.89 8.74 18.07
N LEU A 17 8.55 8.31 19.16
CA LEU A 17 8.48 9.00 20.46
C LEU A 17 9.12 10.39 20.41
N GLN A 18 10.23 10.54 19.70
CA GLN A 18 10.94 11.82 19.55
C GLN A 18 10.23 12.80 18.63
N SER A 19 9.40 12.34 17.71
CA SER A 19 8.60 13.21 16.82
C SER A 19 7.65 14.12 17.61
N GLY A 20 7.34 13.76 18.84
CA GLY A 20 6.64 14.61 19.82
C GLY A 20 5.17 14.88 19.52
N THR A 21 4.64 14.32 18.43
CA THR A 21 3.25 14.55 18.04
C THR A 21 2.49 13.23 18.04
N THR A 22 1.75 12.98 19.10
CA THR A 22 0.76 11.90 19.17
C THR A 22 -0.62 12.35 18.65
N SER A 23 -0.66 13.50 17.97
CA SER A 23 -1.90 14.09 17.46
C SER A 23 -3.00 14.12 18.53
N ILE A 24 -4.20 13.64 18.20
CA ILE A 24 -5.34 13.54 19.12
C ILE A 24 -5.24 12.34 20.06
N ASP A 25 -4.41 11.33 19.75
CA ASP A 25 -4.39 10.05 20.46
C ASP A 25 -4.11 10.22 21.97
N ARG A 26 -3.15 11.08 22.32
CA ARG A 26 -2.88 11.40 23.74
C ARG A 26 -4.11 11.93 24.45
N GLN A 27 -4.87 12.82 23.81
CA GLN A 27 -6.07 13.41 24.39
C GLN A 27 -7.18 12.37 24.56
N LEU A 28 -7.29 11.41 23.64
CA LEU A 28 -8.21 10.28 23.72
C LEU A 28 -7.87 9.39 24.92
N PHE A 29 -6.60 9.00 25.08
CA PHE A 29 -6.13 8.17 26.19
C PHE A 29 -6.28 8.86 27.55
N GLU A 30 -6.09 10.18 27.61
CA GLU A 30 -6.27 10.96 28.83
C GLU A 30 -7.74 11.31 29.13
N GLY A 31 -8.68 11.00 28.24
CA GLY A 31 -10.09 11.38 28.36
C GLY A 31 -10.34 12.89 28.28
N LYS A 32 -9.39 13.65 27.74
CA LYS A 32 -9.41 15.13 27.72
C LYS A 32 -9.48 15.66 26.28
N ILE A 33 -10.45 15.21 25.52
CA ILE A 33 -10.61 15.63 24.12
C ILE A 33 -10.98 17.12 24.07
N LYS A 34 -10.07 17.95 23.54
CA LYS A 34 -10.41 19.32 23.15
C LYS A 34 -11.14 19.28 21.83
N LYS A 35 -12.24 20.02 21.72
CA LYS A 35 -12.98 20.16 20.46
C LYS A 35 -12.01 20.75 19.41
N THR A 36 -11.54 19.92 18.51
CA THR A 36 -10.74 20.34 17.37
C THR A 36 -11.67 20.84 16.27
N SER A 37 -11.49 22.04 15.79
CA SER A 37 -12.16 22.50 14.58
C SER A 37 -11.38 21.95 13.39
N PHE A 38 -11.98 21.01 12.65
CA PHE A 38 -11.44 20.66 11.33
C PHE A 38 -11.80 21.78 10.37
N ASN A 39 -10.78 22.42 9.79
CA ASN A 39 -10.95 23.57 8.91
C ASN A 39 -11.46 23.20 7.49
N ASN A 40 -11.42 21.92 7.15
CA ASN A 40 -11.86 21.45 5.86
C ASN A 40 -13.27 20.84 5.99
N LYS A 41 -14.24 21.43 5.29
CA LYS A 41 -15.52 20.75 5.07
C LYS A 41 -15.29 19.71 3.98
N PRO A 42 -15.59 18.42 4.25
CA PRO A 42 -15.51 17.41 3.21
C PRO A 42 -16.43 17.80 2.05
N ARG A 43 -15.96 17.58 0.83
CA ARG A 43 -16.78 17.76 -0.37
C ARG A 43 -17.81 16.64 -0.43
N ASP A 44 -18.98 16.91 -0.99
CA ASP A 44 -19.94 15.86 -1.30
C ASP A 44 -19.49 15.14 -2.59
N VAL A 45 -18.59 14.17 -2.40
CA VAL A 45 -18.06 13.32 -3.48
C VAL A 45 -18.68 11.92 -3.46
N PHE A 46 -19.69 11.71 -2.61
CA PHE A 46 -20.32 10.43 -2.37
C PHE A 46 -21.40 10.14 -3.41
N ASP A 47 -21.04 9.43 -4.46
CA ASP A 47 -22.02 8.92 -5.42
C ASP A 47 -22.67 7.62 -4.92
N LYS A 48 -23.74 7.78 -4.14
CA LYS A 48 -24.48 6.65 -3.58
C LYS A 48 -25.02 5.71 -4.65
N LYS A 49 -25.46 6.24 -5.80
CA LYS A 49 -26.01 5.43 -6.89
C LYS A 49 -24.92 4.52 -7.48
N LEU A 50 -23.76 5.08 -7.76
CA LEU A 50 -22.62 4.33 -8.31
C LEU A 50 -22.14 3.26 -7.33
N ILE A 51 -22.12 3.55 -6.02
CA ILE A 51 -21.69 2.56 -5.02
C ILE A 51 -22.75 1.46 -4.87
N THR A 52 -24.01 1.80 -4.92
CA THR A 52 -25.09 0.78 -4.93
C THR A 52 -24.98 -0.12 -6.15
N GLU A 53 -24.74 0.45 -7.34
CA GLU A 53 -24.50 -0.33 -8.55
C GLU A 53 -23.30 -1.29 -8.40
N LEU A 54 -22.19 -0.84 -7.81
CA LEU A 54 -21.02 -1.67 -7.54
C LEU A 54 -21.40 -2.90 -6.69
N VAL A 55 -22.09 -2.67 -5.57
CA VAL A 55 -22.45 -3.74 -4.63
C VAL A 55 -23.45 -4.72 -5.22
N GLU A 56 -24.46 -4.23 -5.97
CA GLU A 56 -25.46 -5.07 -6.61
C GLU A 56 -24.89 -5.90 -7.77
N LYS A 57 -23.94 -5.34 -8.50
CA LYS A 57 -23.31 -5.99 -9.66
C LYS A 57 -22.30 -7.06 -9.28
N PHE A 58 -21.66 -6.91 -8.13
CA PHE A 58 -20.62 -7.82 -7.62
C PHE A 58 -20.93 -8.25 -6.18
N PRO A 59 -21.96 -9.08 -5.99
CA PRO A 59 -22.39 -9.51 -4.65
C PRO A 59 -21.48 -10.60 -4.06
N GLU A 60 -20.62 -11.23 -4.87
CA GLU A 60 -19.76 -12.32 -4.44
C GLU A 60 -18.74 -11.83 -3.41
N GLN A 61 -18.57 -12.58 -2.33
CA GLN A 61 -17.53 -12.32 -1.34
C GLN A 61 -16.21 -13.02 -1.69
N GLN A 62 -16.29 -14.15 -2.37
CA GLN A 62 -15.11 -14.86 -2.87
C GLN A 62 -14.89 -14.53 -4.35
N ILE A 63 -13.98 -13.62 -4.61
CA ILE A 63 -13.74 -13.11 -5.97
C ILE A 63 -12.60 -13.86 -6.64
N TYR A 64 -11.57 -14.25 -5.89
CA TYR A 64 -10.43 -15.00 -6.40
C TYR A 64 -10.41 -16.42 -5.76
N PRO A 65 -10.03 -17.49 -6.50
CA PRO A 65 -9.69 -17.52 -7.92
C PRO A 65 -10.89 -17.70 -8.87
N HIS A 66 -12.10 -17.90 -8.33
CA HIS A 66 -13.26 -18.40 -9.08
C HIS A 66 -14.25 -17.32 -9.53
N GLY A 67 -14.11 -16.10 -9.08
CA GLY A 67 -15.04 -15.02 -9.36
C GLY A 67 -14.70 -14.16 -10.60
N ASN A 68 -15.54 -13.16 -10.84
CA ASN A 68 -15.43 -12.24 -11.98
C ASN A 68 -14.49 -11.05 -11.71
N TYR A 69 -13.33 -11.29 -11.09
CA TYR A 69 -12.45 -10.19 -10.66
C TYR A 69 -11.99 -9.29 -11.82
N HIS A 70 -11.84 -9.79 -13.03
CA HIS A 70 -11.50 -8.97 -14.20
C HIS A 70 -12.56 -7.91 -14.48
N LYS A 71 -13.84 -8.30 -14.50
CA LYS A 71 -14.97 -7.37 -14.72
C LYS A 71 -15.11 -6.38 -13.56
N LEU A 72 -14.87 -6.86 -12.34
CA LEU A 72 -14.87 -6.00 -11.17
C LEU A 72 -13.75 -4.95 -11.27
N PHE A 73 -12.54 -5.35 -11.60
CA PHE A 73 -11.41 -4.42 -11.71
C PHE A 73 -11.59 -3.43 -12.86
N GLU A 74 -12.16 -3.86 -13.97
CA GLU A 74 -12.55 -2.98 -15.05
C GLU A 74 -13.58 -1.94 -14.58
N PHE A 75 -14.63 -2.37 -13.89
CA PHE A 75 -15.64 -1.48 -13.33
C PHE A 75 -15.03 -0.46 -12.34
N LEU A 76 -14.22 -0.94 -11.41
CA LEU A 76 -13.55 -0.09 -10.41
C LEU A 76 -12.59 0.91 -11.07
N GLY A 77 -11.85 0.50 -12.09
CA GLY A 77 -10.93 1.36 -12.83
C GLY A 77 -11.66 2.45 -13.62
N ILE A 78 -12.67 2.10 -14.42
CA ILE A 78 -13.48 3.03 -15.21
C ILE A 78 -14.14 4.07 -14.30
N ASN A 79 -14.66 3.65 -13.15
CA ASN A 79 -15.33 4.50 -12.19
C ASN A 79 -14.38 5.16 -11.17
N LYS A 80 -13.07 5.03 -11.38
CA LYS A 80 -12.01 5.69 -10.61
C LYS A 80 -11.98 5.31 -9.11
N PHE A 81 -12.35 4.09 -8.75
CA PHE A 81 -12.26 3.60 -7.38
C PHE A 81 -10.82 3.28 -6.95
N PHE A 82 -9.88 3.16 -7.88
CA PHE A 82 -8.45 2.96 -7.59
C PHE A 82 -7.63 4.24 -7.51
N SER A 83 -8.26 5.41 -7.58
CA SER A 83 -7.56 6.66 -7.85
C SER A 83 -7.85 7.77 -6.85
N PHE A 84 -8.27 7.44 -5.64
CA PHE A 84 -8.65 8.43 -4.62
C PHE A 84 -7.46 9.30 -4.18
N LEU A 85 -6.25 8.74 -4.12
CA LEU A 85 -5.03 9.45 -3.76
C LEU A 85 -4.30 10.08 -4.96
N ILE A 86 -4.60 9.63 -6.17
CA ILE A 86 -3.85 10.03 -7.37
C ILE A 86 -4.30 11.41 -7.84
N PRO A 87 -3.38 12.33 -8.18
CA PRO A 87 -3.69 13.64 -8.72
C PRO A 87 -4.49 13.58 -10.03
N GLU A 88 -5.31 14.62 -10.26
CA GLU A 88 -6.13 14.75 -11.46
C GLU A 88 -5.31 14.72 -12.76
N LYS A 89 -4.11 15.30 -12.76
CA LYS A 89 -3.19 15.26 -13.90
C LYS A 89 -2.82 13.85 -14.36
N TYR A 90 -2.94 12.86 -13.48
CA TYR A 90 -2.74 11.43 -13.76
C TYR A 90 -4.05 10.64 -13.82
N GLY A 91 -5.19 11.33 -13.88
CA GLY A 91 -6.51 10.72 -13.99
C GLY A 91 -7.18 10.37 -12.65
N GLY A 92 -6.64 10.82 -11.53
CA GLY A 92 -7.16 10.56 -10.20
C GLY A 92 -8.24 11.53 -9.72
N LYS A 93 -8.61 11.44 -8.44
CA LYS A 93 -9.68 12.22 -7.81
C LYS A 93 -9.19 13.16 -6.70
N VAL A 94 -8.04 12.91 -6.09
CA VAL A 94 -7.51 13.65 -4.92
C VAL A 94 -8.57 13.83 -3.84
N MET A 95 -8.90 12.75 -3.15
CA MET A 95 -9.87 12.78 -2.06
C MET A 95 -9.19 13.04 -0.72
N TYR A 96 -9.90 13.71 0.17
CA TYR A 96 -9.53 13.76 1.58
C TYR A 96 -9.80 12.40 2.27
N VAL A 97 -9.05 12.14 3.35
CA VAL A 97 -9.20 10.87 4.11
C VAL A 97 -10.64 10.64 4.58
N GLU A 98 -11.33 11.70 5.00
CA GLU A 98 -12.73 11.63 5.42
C GLU A 98 -13.67 11.23 4.27
N GLU A 99 -13.45 11.77 3.07
CA GLU A 99 -14.22 11.42 1.87
C GLU A 99 -14.03 9.94 1.50
N MET A 100 -12.77 9.47 1.51
CA MET A 100 -12.46 8.05 1.29
C MET A 100 -13.07 7.15 2.36
N SER A 101 -12.96 7.55 3.63
CA SER A 101 -13.52 6.80 4.76
C SER A 101 -15.02 6.60 4.62
N ASN A 102 -15.77 7.63 4.22
CA ASN A 102 -17.21 7.53 4.01
C ASN A 102 -17.56 6.54 2.90
N ILE A 103 -16.86 6.59 1.77
CA ILE A 103 -17.06 5.67 0.65
C ILE A 103 -16.75 4.23 1.08
N LEU A 104 -15.58 4.03 1.69
CA LEU A 104 -15.14 2.71 2.14
C LEU A 104 -16.06 2.12 3.21
N THR A 105 -16.55 2.94 4.15
CA THR A 105 -17.49 2.50 5.16
C THR A 105 -18.77 1.95 4.51
N TYR A 106 -19.30 2.65 3.53
CA TYR A 106 -20.52 2.20 2.84
C TYR A 106 -20.29 0.91 2.04
N ILE A 107 -19.22 0.84 1.27
CA ILE A 107 -18.86 -0.36 0.49
C ILE A 107 -18.64 -1.54 1.43
N THR A 108 -17.81 -1.37 2.46
CA THR A 108 -17.43 -2.44 3.38
C THR A 108 -18.62 -2.95 4.20
N SER A 109 -19.57 -2.08 4.57
CA SER A 109 -20.77 -2.50 5.29
C SER A 109 -21.69 -3.39 4.46
N ALA A 110 -21.64 -3.26 3.14
CA ALA A 110 -22.43 -4.07 2.23
C ALA A 110 -21.64 -5.32 1.76
N ASN A 111 -20.36 -5.16 1.44
CA ASN A 111 -19.48 -6.24 0.99
C ASN A 111 -18.02 -5.98 1.44
N PRO A 112 -17.52 -6.69 2.47
CA PRO A 112 -16.15 -6.53 2.97
C PRO A 112 -15.07 -6.74 1.92
N THR A 113 -15.25 -7.69 1.00
CA THR A 113 -14.31 -7.98 -0.08
C THR A 113 -14.13 -6.77 -1.00
N LEU A 114 -15.23 -6.15 -1.43
CA LEU A 114 -15.17 -4.93 -2.24
C LEU A 114 -14.51 -3.78 -1.49
N GLY A 115 -14.74 -3.70 -0.17
CA GLY A 115 -14.07 -2.74 0.70
C GLY A 115 -12.57 -2.89 0.67
N VAL A 116 -12.05 -4.11 0.87
CA VAL A 116 -10.60 -4.42 0.85
C VAL A 116 -10.00 -4.14 -0.53
N ILE A 117 -10.65 -4.59 -1.61
CA ILE A 117 -10.18 -4.39 -2.99
C ILE A 117 -10.10 -2.89 -3.33
N THR A 118 -11.05 -2.09 -2.87
CA THR A 118 -11.05 -0.64 -3.09
C THR A 118 -10.02 0.06 -2.19
N MET A 119 -9.87 -0.37 -0.94
CA MET A 119 -8.98 0.26 0.04
C MET A 119 -7.49 0.09 -0.31
N VAL A 120 -7.06 -1.09 -0.72
CA VAL A 120 -5.63 -1.41 -0.88
C VAL A 120 -4.94 -0.53 -1.91
N PRO A 121 -5.47 -0.29 -3.13
CA PRO A 121 -4.87 0.65 -4.09
C PRO A 121 -4.85 2.10 -3.61
N ASN A 122 -5.70 2.46 -2.66
CA ASN A 122 -5.84 3.80 -2.09
C ASN A 122 -5.21 3.93 -0.68
N SER A 123 -4.25 3.11 -0.36
CA SER A 123 -3.51 3.13 0.91
C SER A 123 -2.00 3.17 0.66
N LEU A 124 -1.21 2.94 1.71
CA LEU A 124 0.25 2.86 1.57
C LEU A 124 0.62 1.76 0.57
N GLY A 125 1.22 2.14 -0.53
CA GLY A 125 1.63 1.23 -1.58
C GLY A 125 2.21 1.95 -2.80
N PRO A 126 2.30 1.29 -3.95
CA PRO A 126 2.92 1.85 -5.15
C PRO A 126 2.43 3.25 -5.53
N SER A 127 1.13 3.53 -5.46
CA SER A 127 0.60 4.86 -5.83
C SER A 127 1.12 5.98 -4.94
N GLU A 128 1.01 5.81 -3.63
CA GLU A 128 1.43 6.82 -2.67
C GLU A 128 2.96 6.99 -2.65
N LEU A 129 3.69 5.87 -2.69
CA LEU A 129 5.15 5.90 -2.71
C LEU A 129 5.70 6.55 -3.98
N LEU A 130 5.09 6.30 -5.14
CA LEU A 130 5.43 7.00 -6.38
C LEU A 130 5.20 8.51 -6.27
N LEU A 131 4.08 8.94 -5.70
CA LEU A 131 3.78 10.37 -5.53
C LEU A 131 4.83 11.08 -4.71
N HIS A 132 5.33 10.45 -3.64
CA HIS A 132 6.29 11.06 -2.73
C HIS A 132 7.75 10.89 -3.15
N TYR A 133 8.11 9.75 -3.72
CA TYR A 133 9.51 9.35 -3.92
C TYR A 133 9.86 8.98 -5.37
N GLY A 134 8.86 8.79 -6.23
CA GLY A 134 9.09 8.45 -7.64
C GLY A 134 9.67 9.61 -8.44
N THR A 135 10.47 9.28 -9.47
CA THR A 135 10.86 10.26 -10.49
C THR A 135 9.64 10.66 -11.33
N GLU A 136 9.71 11.80 -12.03
CA GLU A 136 8.60 12.22 -12.90
C GLU A 136 8.34 11.17 -13.99
N GLU A 137 9.39 10.56 -14.55
CA GLU A 137 9.25 9.47 -15.51
C GLU A 137 8.48 8.27 -14.94
N GLN A 138 8.79 7.88 -13.70
CA GLN A 138 8.07 6.79 -13.03
C GLN A 138 6.62 7.16 -12.75
N LYS A 139 6.35 8.39 -12.32
CA LYS A 139 4.99 8.89 -12.09
C LYS A 139 4.17 8.88 -13.37
N GLU A 140 4.70 9.40 -14.45
CA GLU A 140 4.04 9.43 -15.78
C GLU A 140 3.79 8.02 -16.32
N LYS A 141 4.71 7.10 -16.10
CA LYS A 141 4.60 5.71 -16.56
C LYS A 141 3.53 4.93 -15.81
N TYR A 142 3.45 5.08 -14.49
CA TYR A 142 2.66 4.18 -13.64
C TYR A 142 1.37 4.78 -13.09
N LEU A 143 1.35 6.06 -12.68
CA LEU A 143 0.18 6.64 -12.01
C LEU A 143 -1.09 6.63 -12.87
N PRO A 144 -1.06 6.94 -14.17
CA PRO A 144 -2.26 6.85 -15.01
C PRO A 144 -2.81 5.41 -15.10
N LYS A 145 -1.92 4.42 -15.16
CA LYS A 145 -2.29 3.00 -15.24
C LYS A 145 -2.82 2.45 -13.93
N LEU A 146 -2.34 2.97 -12.81
CA LEU A 146 -2.87 2.68 -11.47
C LEU A 146 -4.25 3.33 -11.31
N ALA A 147 -4.42 4.57 -11.75
CA ALA A 147 -5.68 5.30 -11.63
C ALA A 147 -6.83 4.66 -12.42
N ASN A 148 -6.55 4.09 -13.60
CA ASN A 148 -7.56 3.49 -14.46
C ASN A 148 -7.71 1.96 -14.32
N GLY A 149 -6.97 1.33 -13.38
CA GLY A 149 -7.04 -0.10 -13.11
C GLY A 149 -6.30 -1.00 -14.11
N GLN A 150 -5.53 -0.46 -15.05
CA GLN A 150 -4.64 -1.27 -15.91
C GLN A 150 -3.50 -1.90 -15.10
N LYS A 151 -3.06 -1.23 -14.05
CA LYS A 151 -2.15 -1.79 -13.05
C LYS A 151 -2.87 -1.91 -11.71
N ILE A 152 -2.90 -3.11 -11.18
CA ILE A 152 -3.44 -3.42 -9.86
C ILE A 152 -2.25 -3.58 -8.92
N PRO A 153 -2.09 -2.72 -7.91
CA PRO A 153 -0.95 -2.75 -7.03
C PRO A 153 -1.13 -3.73 -5.87
N CYS A 154 -0.02 -4.24 -5.36
CA CYS A 154 0.10 -4.72 -3.98
C CYS A 154 1.41 -4.24 -3.37
N PHE A 155 1.54 -4.36 -2.03
CA PHE A 155 2.71 -3.90 -1.32
C PHE A 155 3.30 -4.99 -0.44
N GLY A 156 4.41 -5.57 -0.86
CA GLY A 156 5.15 -6.61 -0.16
C GLY A 156 6.09 -6.03 0.89
N LEU A 157 5.56 -5.70 2.04
CA LEU A 157 6.32 -5.24 3.22
C LEU A 157 6.51 -6.39 4.21
N THR A 158 5.42 -7.03 4.62
CA THR A 158 5.40 -8.07 5.65
C THR A 158 6.08 -9.35 5.17
N GLY A 159 6.90 -9.95 6.02
CA GLY A 159 7.59 -11.22 5.79
C GLY A 159 7.50 -12.15 7.01
N PRO A 160 8.18 -13.30 6.98
CA PRO A 160 8.17 -14.24 8.10
C PRO A 160 8.69 -13.67 9.40
N ASN A 161 9.63 -12.72 9.33
CA ASN A 161 10.36 -12.21 10.48
C ASN A 161 10.00 -10.75 10.83
N ASN A 162 9.13 -10.10 10.06
CA ASN A 162 8.68 -8.73 10.31
C ASN A 162 7.17 -8.62 10.17
N GLY A 163 6.54 -7.94 11.11
CA GLY A 163 5.10 -7.70 11.16
C GLY A 163 4.83 -6.28 11.63
N SER A 164 4.40 -6.11 12.88
CA SER A 164 4.12 -4.77 13.46
C SER A 164 5.35 -3.88 13.53
N ASP A 165 6.52 -4.44 13.82
CA ASP A 165 7.80 -3.77 13.57
C ASP A 165 8.23 -4.00 12.13
N ALA A 166 7.65 -3.22 11.23
CA ALA A 166 7.77 -3.43 9.80
C ALA A 166 9.21 -3.31 9.27
N THR A 167 10.07 -2.60 9.98
CA THR A 167 11.45 -2.30 9.57
C THR A 167 12.52 -2.97 10.42
N GLY A 168 12.14 -3.55 11.57
CA GLY A 168 13.09 -4.11 12.55
C GLY A 168 13.80 -5.38 12.12
N SER A 169 13.24 -6.11 11.16
CA SER A 169 13.84 -7.33 10.59
C SER A 169 13.44 -7.48 9.13
N ILE A 170 13.60 -6.39 8.37
CA ILE A 170 13.27 -6.37 6.95
C ILE A 170 14.28 -7.20 6.14
N ASP A 171 13.80 -7.83 5.07
CA ASP A 171 14.68 -8.54 4.14
C ASP A 171 15.69 -7.59 3.49
N LYS A 172 16.83 -8.15 3.03
CA LYS A 172 17.91 -7.37 2.46
C LYS A 172 18.04 -7.58 0.95
N GLY A 173 18.47 -6.53 0.27
CA GLY A 173 18.87 -6.54 -1.12
C GLY A 173 20.29 -6.01 -1.28
N SER A 174 21.09 -6.61 -2.14
CA SER A 174 22.50 -6.23 -2.35
C SER A 174 22.69 -5.63 -3.73
N VAL A 175 23.42 -4.53 -3.79
CA VAL A 175 23.85 -3.91 -5.04
C VAL A 175 25.05 -4.68 -5.59
N PHE A 176 25.05 -4.92 -6.89
CA PHE A 176 26.20 -5.54 -7.57
C PHE A 176 26.33 -5.03 -9.00
N MET A 177 27.49 -5.22 -9.58
CA MET A 177 27.73 -4.95 -10.99
C MET A 177 27.67 -6.26 -11.77
N ASP A 178 26.87 -6.30 -12.82
CA ASP A 178 26.78 -7.47 -13.68
C ASP A 178 28.01 -7.55 -14.63
N GLU A 179 28.12 -8.66 -15.37
CA GLU A 179 29.17 -8.91 -16.33
C GLU A 179 29.27 -7.89 -17.48
N ASN A 180 28.20 -7.12 -17.70
CA ASN A 180 28.13 -6.05 -18.70
C ASN A 180 28.42 -4.67 -18.10
N GLY A 181 28.86 -4.59 -16.84
CA GLY A 181 29.16 -3.34 -16.15
C GLY A 181 27.90 -2.54 -15.74
N LYS A 182 26.73 -3.18 -15.68
CA LYS A 182 25.50 -2.53 -15.22
C LYS A 182 25.29 -2.78 -13.73
N VAL A 183 24.99 -1.72 -13.00
CA VAL A 183 24.59 -1.81 -11.60
C VAL A 183 23.19 -2.41 -11.50
N LYS A 184 23.07 -3.45 -10.69
CA LYS A 184 21.83 -4.19 -10.43
C LYS A 184 21.63 -4.42 -8.94
N ILE A 185 20.40 -4.78 -8.57
CA ILE A 185 20.04 -5.16 -7.19
C ILE A 185 19.63 -6.62 -7.20
N LYS A 186 20.25 -7.42 -6.35
CA LYS A 186 19.86 -8.81 -6.09
C LYS A 186 19.05 -8.86 -4.81
N VAL A 187 17.86 -9.43 -4.89
CA VAL A 187 16.98 -9.65 -3.74
C VAL A 187 16.58 -11.12 -3.66
N ASN A 188 16.48 -11.65 -2.44
CA ASN A 188 15.90 -12.96 -2.17
C ASN A 188 14.94 -12.79 -0.98
N LEU A 189 13.66 -12.70 -1.28
CA LEU A 189 12.63 -12.26 -0.35
C LEU A 189 11.54 -13.33 -0.26
N ASN A 190 10.96 -13.44 0.93
CA ASN A 190 9.74 -14.18 1.14
C ASN A 190 8.71 -13.27 1.82
N LYS A 191 7.80 -12.73 1.03
CA LYS A 191 6.72 -11.85 1.52
C LYS A 191 5.44 -12.65 1.66
N ARG A 192 4.68 -12.40 2.73
CA ARG A 192 3.43 -13.12 3.01
C ARG A 192 2.36 -12.20 3.55
N TYR A 193 1.12 -12.65 3.45
CA TYR A 193 -0.07 -11.86 3.82
C TYR A 193 -0.20 -10.57 3.02
N ILE A 194 0.18 -10.63 1.74
CA ILE A 194 0.18 -9.46 0.86
C ILE A 194 -1.16 -9.40 0.14
N THR A 195 -2.01 -8.52 0.63
CA THR A 195 -3.36 -8.31 0.09
C THR A 195 -3.28 -7.93 -1.40
N LEU A 196 -4.15 -8.53 -2.20
CA LEU A 196 -4.20 -8.46 -3.66
C LEU A 196 -3.00 -9.08 -4.40
N ALA A 197 -2.00 -9.68 -3.73
CA ALA A 197 -0.86 -10.28 -4.42
C ALA A 197 -1.26 -11.28 -5.53
N PRO A 198 -2.25 -12.16 -5.37
CA PRO A 198 -2.62 -13.12 -6.40
C PRO A 198 -3.11 -12.48 -7.71
N VAL A 199 -3.73 -11.31 -7.64
CA VAL A 199 -4.32 -10.59 -8.78
C VAL A 199 -3.51 -9.38 -9.22
N SER A 200 -2.56 -8.93 -8.40
CA SER A 200 -1.71 -7.78 -8.67
C SER A 200 -0.81 -8.00 -9.88
N ASN A 201 -0.59 -6.95 -10.65
CA ASN A 201 0.34 -6.94 -11.77
C ASN A 201 1.40 -5.82 -11.67
N LEU A 202 1.41 -5.09 -10.53
CA LEU A 202 2.47 -4.18 -10.13
C LEU A 202 2.72 -4.35 -8.63
N ILE A 203 3.85 -4.93 -8.28
CA ILE A 203 4.21 -5.29 -6.93
C ILE A 203 5.27 -4.32 -6.40
N GLY A 204 4.95 -3.57 -5.35
CA GLY A 204 5.94 -2.85 -4.56
C GLY A 204 6.56 -3.78 -3.54
N ILE A 205 7.86 -3.93 -3.54
CA ILE A 205 8.59 -4.77 -2.59
C ILE A 205 9.52 -3.90 -1.76
N ALA A 206 9.36 -3.95 -0.43
CA ALA A 206 10.21 -3.23 0.51
C ALA A 206 11.32 -4.14 1.04
N PHE A 207 12.54 -3.61 1.08
CA PHE A 207 13.74 -4.26 1.61
C PHE A 207 14.78 -3.23 2.03
N GLU A 208 15.73 -3.64 2.86
CA GLU A 208 16.90 -2.82 3.17
C GLU A 208 17.95 -3.02 2.08
N LEU A 209 18.37 -1.92 1.44
CA LEU A 209 19.38 -1.95 0.38
C LEU A 209 20.77 -1.78 0.99
N GLU A 210 21.63 -2.75 0.73
CA GLU A 210 23.04 -2.76 1.10
C GLU A 210 23.91 -2.57 -0.15
N ASP A 211 24.90 -1.69 -0.06
CA ASP A 211 25.87 -1.41 -1.14
C ASP A 211 27.29 -1.57 -0.60
N GLU A 212 27.72 -2.81 -0.45
CA GLU A 212 29.05 -3.18 0.09
C GLU A 212 30.19 -2.66 -0.79
N TYR A 213 29.94 -2.51 -2.08
CA TYR A 213 30.97 -2.11 -3.06
C TYR A 213 30.91 -0.62 -3.44
N GLU A 214 30.11 0.16 -2.72
CA GLU A 214 29.95 1.61 -2.96
C GLU A 214 29.63 1.97 -4.42
N LEU A 215 28.81 1.15 -5.08
CA LEU A 215 28.40 1.33 -6.48
C LEU A 215 27.33 2.42 -6.64
N LEU A 216 26.67 2.82 -5.56
CA LEU A 216 25.67 3.87 -5.51
C LEU A 216 26.18 5.05 -4.69
N ASP A 217 25.55 6.21 -4.85
CA ASP A 217 25.69 7.31 -3.89
C ASP A 217 25.22 6.82 -2.51
N SER A 218 26.05 6.98 -1.47
CA SER A 218 25.81 6.55 -0.08
C SER A 218 24.45 6.99 0.50
N ARG A 219 23.87 8.07 -0.04
CA ARG A 219 22.53 8.55 0.34
C ARG A 219 21.38 7.71 -0.22
N ARG A 220 21.65 6.72 -1.05
CA ARG A 220 20.66 5.86 -1.73
C ARG A 220 20.53 4.47 -1.13
N THR A 221 21.20 4.22 -0.01
CA THR A 221 21.09 2.97 0.76
C THR A 221 20.00 3.07 1.83
N GLY A 222 19.64 1.93 2.44
CA GLY A 222 18.61 1.82 3.47
C GLY A 222 17.29 1.28 2.93
N ILE A 223 16.18 1.60 3.59
CA ILE A 223 14.87 1.04 3.20
C ILE A 223 14.47 1.56 1.82
N THR A 224 14.35 0.62 0.92
CA THR A 224 14.11 0.83 -0.51
C THR A 224 12.87 0.08 -0.95
N VAL A 225 12.15 0.64 -1.92
CA VAL A 225 11.02 -0.04 -2.56
C VAL A 225 11.32 -0.21 -4.05
N ALA A 226 11.31 -1.46 -4.50
CA ALA A 226 11.34 -1.78 -5.92
C ALA A 226 9.93 -2.02 -6.44
N LEU A 227 9.64 -1.56 -7.65
CA LEU A 227 8.42 -1.87 -8.38
C LEU A 227 8.70 -3.00 -9.38
N ILE A 228 8.00 -4.12 -9.21
CA ILE A 228 8.17 -5.31 -10.05
C ILE A 228 6.86 -5.59 -10.77
N GLU A 229 6.94 -5.79 -12.07
CA GLU A 229 5.77 -6.20 -12.86
C GLU A 229 5.57 -7.72 -12.83
N ARG A 230 4.32 -8.16 -12.86
CA ARG A 230 3.99 -9.58 -12.96
C ARG A 230 4.68 -10.21 -14.17
N GLY A 231 5.19 -11.42 -14.01
CA GLY A 231 5.93 -12.14 -15.03
C GLY A 231 7.42 -11.84 -15.06
N HIS A 232 7.93 -10.99 -14.13
CA HIS A 232 9.36 -10.83 -13.95
C HIS A 232 10.01 -12.16 -13.57
N GLU A 233 11.14 -12.48 -14.19
CA GLU A 233 11.91 -13.69 -13.87
C GLU A 233 12.29 -13.72 -12.38
N GLY A 234 12.05 -14.85 -11.73
CA GLY A 234 12.28 -15.02 -10.29
C GLY A 234 11.14 -14.55 -9.38
N LEU A 235 10.12 -13.85 -9.90
CA LEU A 235 8.93 -13.51 -9.12
C LEU A 235 7.94 -14.69 -9.12
N LYS A 236 7.58 -15.18 -7.93
CA LYS A 236 6.55 -16.20 -7.73
C LYS A 236 5.40 -15.63 -6.92
N GLN A 237 4.17 -15.81 -7.39
CA GLN A 237 2.92 -15.43 -6.75
C GLN A 237 2.04 -16.67 -6.63
N ASP A 238 2.53 -17.69 -5.90
CA ASP A 238 2.05 -19.07 -5.99
C ASP A 238 0.99 -19.41 -4.95
N TYR A 239 0.97 -18.67 -3.83
CA TYR A 239 0.11 -18.99 -2.71
C TYR A 239 -1.04 -18.02 -2.58
N TYR A 240 -2.20 -18.62 -2.36
CA TYR A 240 -3.42 -17.92 -2.05
C TYR A 240 -3.77 -18.14 -0.58
N HIS A 241 -4.00 -17.06 0.13
CA HIS A 241 -4.47 -17.06 1.50
C HIS A 241 -5.77 -16.27 1.58
N ASN A 242 -6.80 -16.88 2.12
CA ASN A 242 -8.12 -16.25 2.24
C ASN A 242 -8.47 -16.00 3.71
N PRO A 243 -7.96 -14.94 4.33
CA PRO A 243 -8.27 -14.63 5.72
C PRO A 243 -9.72 -14.18 5.85
N LEU A 244 -10.42 -14.73 6.84
CA LEU A 244 -11.81 -14.38 7.14
C LEU A 244 -12.78 -14.58 5.97
N ASP A 245 -12.43 -15.40 5.02
CA ASP A 245 -13.25 -15.68 3.83
C ASP A 245 -13.62 -14.42 3.02
N THR A 246 -12.68 -13.49 2.94
CA THR A 246 -12.88 -12.22 2.22
C THR A 246 -12.40 -12.26 0.75
N GLY A 247 -12.06 -13.41 0.23
CA GLY A 247 -11.80 -13.64 -1.19
C GLY A 247 -10.39 -13.38 -1.66
#